data_8f68715d3067f084589861b59f8e06d2
#
_entry.id   8f68715d3067f084589861b59f8e06d2
#
_cell.length_a   1.000
_cell.length_b   1.000
_cell.length_c   1.000
_cell.angle_alpha   90.00
_cell.angle_beta   90.00
_cell.angle_gamma   90.00
#
_symmetry.space_group_name_H-M   'P 1'
#
loop_
_entity.id
_entity.type
_entity.pdbx_description
1 polymer ?
#
loop_
_entity_poly.entity_id
_entity_poly.type
_entity_poly.pdbx_seq_one_letter_code
_entity_poly.pdbx_strand_id
1 'polypeptide(L)'
;LAQAMGKSSDATLSMKEASKVWMKDIREWQDARGKTVVDPMKEAERLAGGRLSEHAEVRLLRATSILHELLQKSSEGEDAARALYIAGRAYDQLGEIGLWNLHEFYYLACIDKAPHTATAEKCYRSYDETMTLGYSGSSGVHLPKSVKEDLARLKEKAMPTKKP
;
A
#
# COMPACT_ATOMS: atom_id res chain seq x y z
N LEU A 1 -21.19 -4.44 -11.84
CA LEU A 1 -21.50 -3.39 -10.84
C LEU A 1 -21.12 -2.01 -11.38
N ALA A 2 -19.85 -1.73 -11.70
CA ALA A 2 -19.38 -0.41 -12.17
C ALA A 2 -20.18 0.11 -13.39
N GLN A 3 -20.45 -0.75 -14.38
CA GLN A 3 -21.25 -0.37 -15.54
C GLN A 3 -22.71 -0.04 -15.20
N ALA A 4 -23.31 -0.74 -14.23
CA ALA A 4 -24.66 -0.47 -13.75
C ALA A 4 -24.72 0.87 -13.00
N MET A 5 -23.74 1.15 -12.15
CA MET A 5 -23.62 2.43 -11.45
C MET A 5 -23.55 3.62 -12.39
N GLY A 6 -22.75 3.54 -13.46
CA GLY A 6 -22.59 4.63 -14.43
C GLY A 6 -23.85 4.94 -15.24
N LYS A 7 -24.78 3.97 -15.35
CA LYS A 7 -26.03 4.11 -16.11
C LYS A 7 -27.26 4.41 -15.24
N SER A 8 -27.15 4.29 -13.92
CA SER A 8 -28.27 4.55 -13.00
C SER A 8 -28.64 6.02 -13.00
N SER A 9 -29.94 6.30 -13.05
CA SER A 9 -30.49 7.67 -12.88
C SER A 9 -30.19 8.24 -11.50
N ASP A 10 -30.12 7.35 -10.49
CA ASP A 10 -29.97 7.71 -9.07
C ASP A 10 -28.49 7.83 -8.64
N ALA A 11 -27.54 7.51 -9.58
CA ALA A 11 -26.13 7.64 -9.29
C ALA A 11 -25.70 9.11 -9.17
N THR A 12 -24.97 9.41 -8.09
CA THR A 12 -24.35 10.72 -7.89
C THR A 12 -23.28 11.01 -8.96
N LEU A 13 -22.89 12.26 -9.10
CA LEU A 13 -21.81 12.65 -10.02
C LEU A 13 -20.52 11.88 -9.71
N SER A 14 -20.12 11.81 -8.43
CA SER A 14 -18.94 11.06 -7.97
C SER A 14 -19.04 9.57 -8.32
N MET A 15 -20.19 8.92 -8.14
CA MET A 15 -20.39 7.52 -8.53
C MET A 15 -20.22 7.31 -10.05
N LYS A 16 -20.68 8.27 -10.87
CA LYS A 16 -20.51 8.20 -12.33
C LYS A 16 -19.05 8.37 -12.74
N GLU A 17 -18.32 9.24 -12.06
CA GLU A 17 -16.87 9.45 -12.28
C GLU A 17 -16.08 8.21 -11.86
N ALA A 18 -16.32 7.68 -10.66
CA ALA A 18 -15.75 6.43 -10.19
C ALA A 18 -15.97 5.28 -11.19
N SER A 19 -17.21 5.13 -11.67
CA SER A 19 -17.57 4.12 -12.66
C SER A 19 -16.73 4.21 -13.94
N LYS A 20 -16.48 5.43 -14.46
CA LYS A 20 -15.66 5.64 -15.66
C LYS A 20 -14.21 5.19 -15.44
N VAL A 21 -13.62 5.59 -14.31
CA VAL A 21 -12.24 5.23 -13.96
C VAL A 21 -12.12 3.71 -13.78
N TRP A 22 -13.00 3.10 -12.98
CA TRP A 22 -12.99 1.66 -12.75
C TRP A 22 -13.19 0.85 -14.04
N MET A 23 -14.09 1.27 -14.93
CA MET A 23 -14.31 0.57 -16.21
C MET A 23 -13.09 0.64 -17.12
N LYS A 24 -12.36 1.76 -17.11
CA LYS A 24 -11.09 1.89 -17.83
C LYS A 24 -10.05 0.92 -17.25
N ASP A 25 -9.82 0.99 -15.94
CA ASP A 25 -8.80 0.19 -15.26
C ASP A 25 -9.10 -1.32 -15.35
N ILE A 26 -10.39 -1.71 -15.28
CA ILE A 26 -10.83 -3.11 -15.47
C ILE A 26 -10.50 -3.59 -16.89
N ARG A 27 -10.76 -2.79 -17.92
CA ARG A 27 -10.41 -3.15 -19.32
C ARG A 27 -8.91 -3.31 -19.48
N GLU A 28 -8.12 -2.36 -18.98
CA GLU A 28 -6.65 -2.45 -19.00
C GLU A 28 -6.14 -3.72 -18.29
N TRP A 29 -6.77 -4.11 -17.18
CA TRP A 29 -6.45 -5.34 -16.48
C TRP A 29 -6.84 -6.59 -17.29
N GLN A 30 -8.02 -6.59 -17.89
CA GLN A 30 -8.49 -7.69 -18.75
C GLN A 30 -7.58 -7.86 -19.98
N ASP A 31 -7.19 -6.76 -20.62
CA ASP A 31 -6.29 -6.77 -21.79
C ASP A 31 -4.87 -7.23 -21.46
N ALA A 32 -4.45 -7.05 -20.21
CA ALA A 32 -3.18 -7.55 -19.69
C ALA A 32 -3.22 -9.03 -19.28
N ARG A 33 -4.41 -9.63 -19.16
CA ARG A 33 -4.59 -11.01 -18.70
C ARG A 33 -3.96 -11.99 -19.69
N GLY A 34 -3.14 -12.90 -19.15
CA GLY A 34 -2.41 -13.88 -19.99
C GLY A 34 -1.16 -13.33 -20.68
N LYS A 35 -0.85 -12.04 -20.53
CA LYS A 35 0.43 -11.49 -20.99
C LYS A 35 1.46 -11.59 -19.88
N THR A 36 2.67 -12.04 -20.23
CA THR A 36 3.79 -12.08 -19.29
C THR A 36 4.22 -10.67 -18.95
N VAL A 37 4.19 -10.33 -17.67
CA VAL A 37 4.73 -9.06 -17.16
C VAL A 37 6.25 -9.22 -17.07
N VAL A 38 6.98 -8.46 -17.88
CA VAL A 38 8.47 -8.57 -17.96
C VAL A 38 9.13 -8.20 -16.64
N ASP A 39 8.63 -7.18 -15.96
CA ASP A 39 9.13 -6.74 -14.65
C ASP A 39 7.92 -6.49 -13.73
N PRO A 40 7.50 -7.53 -12.99
CA PRO A 40 6.32 -7.42 -12.11
C PRO A 40 6.48 -6.36 -11.02
N MET A 41 7.69 -6.15 -10.49
CA MET A 41 7.95 -5.14 -9.47
C MET A 41 7.71 -3.74 -10.00
N LYS A 42 8.28 -3.42 -11.17
CA LYS A 42 8.06 -2.12 -11.83
C LYS A 42 6.60 -1.90 -12.20
N GLU A 43 5.91 -2.94 -12.67
CA GLU A 43 4.48 -2.82 -12.99
C GLU A 43 3.66 -2.52 -11.72
N ALA A 44 3.93 -3.21 -10.61
CA ALA A 44 3.28 -2.93 -9.33
C ALA A 44 3.58 -1.50 -8.84
N GLU A 45 4.83 -1.04 -8.94
CA GLU A 45 5.21 0.34 -8.63
C GLU A 45 4.47 1.36 -9.50
N ARG A 46 4.36 1.10 -10.80
CA ARG A 46 3.64 1.97 -11.73
C ARG A 46 2.15 2.08 -11.37
N LEU A 47 1.54 0.96 -10.99
CA LEU A 47 0.12 0.89 -10.61
C LEU A 47 -0.15 1.55 -9.26
N ALA A 48 0.72 1.33 -8.26
CA ALA A 48 0.57 1.84 -6.90
C ALA A 48 1.30 3.17 -6.66
N GLY A 49 2.11 3.62 -7.62
CA GLY A 49 2.92 4.82 -7.52
C GLY A 49 2.24 6.08 -8.07
N GLY A 50 2.91 7.21 -7.83
CA GLY A 50 2.48 8.50 -8.32
C GLY A 50 1.38 9.16 -7.50
N ARG A 51 0.94 10.34 -7.96
CA ARG A 51 -0.24 11.02 -7.40
C ARG A 51 -1.46 10.22 -7.82
N LEU A 52 -2.06 9.51 -6.86
CA LEU A 52 -3.24 8.72 -7.17
C LEU A 52 -4.39 9.66 -7.51
N SER A 53 -5.05 9.35 -8.60
CA SER A 53 -6.34 9.96 -8.93
C SER A 53 -7.39 9.41 -7.97
N GLU A 54 -8.41 10.19 -7.70
CA GLU A 54 -9.64 9.66 -7.10
C GLU A 54 -10.07 8.38 -7.84
N HIS A 55 -10.58 7.40 -7.10
CA HIS A 55 -11.08 6.12 -7.63
C HIS A 55 -9.99 5.18 -8.24
N ALA A 56 -8.80 5.14 -7.63
CA ALA A 56 -7.70 4.29 -8.06
C ALA A 56 -7.80 2.82 -7.57
N GLU A 57 -8.88 2.42 -6.93
CA GLU A 57 -9.02 1.16 -6.20
C GLU A 57 -8.74 -0.06 -7.08
N VAL A 58 -9.25 -0.10 -8.31
CA VAL A 58 -9.02 -1.21 -9.24
C VAL A 58 -7.53 -1.36 -9.57
N ARG A 59 -6.86 -0.24 -9.77
CA ARG A 59 -5.43 -0.19 -10.08
C ARG A 59 -4.59 -0.64 -8.90
N LEU A 60 -4.94 -0.22 -7.68
CA LEU A 60 -4.31 -0.64 -6.43
C LEU A 60 -4.51 -2.14 -6.17
N LEU A 61 -5.73 -2.66 -6.37
CA LEU A 61 -6.01 -4.10 -6.25
C LEU A 61 -5.21 -4.93 -7.24
N ARG A 62 -5.02 -4.43 -8.48
CA ARG A 62 -4.15 -5.09 -9.44
C ARG A 62 -2.69 -5.09 -8.99
N ALA A 63 -2.21 -3.96 -8.44
CA ALA A 63 -0.86 -3.88 -7.88
C ALA A 63 -0.65 -4.90 -6.76
N THR A 64 -1.58 -4.97 -5.80
CA THR A 64 -1.50 -5.92 -4.69
C THR A 64 -1.53 -7.38 -5.16
N SER A 65 -2.31 -7.70 -6.20
CA SER A 65 -2.31 -9.04 -6.80
C SER A 65 -0.92 -9.43 -7.33
N ILE A 66 -0.27 -8.54 -8.09
CA ILE A 66 1.09 -8.76 -8.60
C ILE A 66 2.10 -8.93 -7.46
N LEU A 67 2.00 -8.09 -6.43
CA LEU A 67 2.91 -8.15 -5.28
C LEU A 67 2.76 -9.43 -4.47
N HIS A 68 1.53 -9.92 -4.29
CA HIS A 68 1.29 -11.21 -3.64
C HIS A 68 1.90 -12.38 -4.43
N GLU A 69 1.79 -12.38 -5.77
CA GLU A 69 2.44 -13.39 -6.60
C GLU A 69 3.97 -13.34 -6.50
N LEU A 70 4.56 -12.14 -6.41
CA LEU A 70 6.00 -11.96 -6.17
C LEU A 70 6.42 -12.52 -4.80
N LEU A 71 5.67 -12.19 -3.74
CA LEU A 71 5.95 -12.63 -2.38
C LEU A 71 5.79 -14.14 -2.20
N GLN A 72 4.90 -14.79 -2.97
CA GLN A 72 4.80 -16.25 -3.00
C GLN A 72 6.03 -16.92 -3.61
N LYS A 73 6.70 -16.26 -4.57
CA LYS A 73 7.90 -16.77 -5.25
C LYS A 73 9.18 -16.46 -4.50
N SER A 74 9.24 -15.31 -3.83
CA SER A 74 10.40 -14.86 -3.06
C SER A 74 9.91 -14.06 -1.86
N SER A 75 10.02 -14.66 -0.68
CA SER A 75 9.50 -14.11 0.58
C SER A 75 10.56 -13.51 1.48
N GLU A 76 11.82 -13.41 1.04
CA GLU A 76 12.95 -12.98 1.86
C GLU A 76 13.80 -11.92 1.15
N GLY A 77 14.51 -11.11 1.95
CA GLY A 77 15.48 -10.13 1.47
C GLY A 77 14.87 -8.81 1.01
N GLU A 78 15.69 -8.00 0.36
CA GLU A 78 15.37 -6.60 -0.02
C GLU A 78 14.22 -6.53 -1.04
N ASP A 79 14.13 -7.46 -1.99
CA ASP A 79 13.04 -7.48 -2.98
C ASP A 79 11.70 -7.81 -2.32
N ALA A 80 11.68 -8.73 -1.35
CA ALA A 80 10.49 -9.01 -0.56
C ALA A 80 10.09 -7.79 0.30
N ALA A 81 11.05 -7.15 0.95
CA ALA A 81 10.81 -5.93 1.70
C ALA A 81 10.23 -4.81 0.81
N ARG A 82 10.78 -4.63 -0.39
CA ARG A 82 10.27 -3.65 -1.36
C ARG A 82 8.84 -3.97 -1.81
N ALA A 83 8.54 -5.23 -2.10
CA ALA A 83 7.18 -5.67 -2.43
C ALA A 83 6.20 -5.39 -1.27
N LEU A 84 6.60 -5.70 -0.03
CA LEU A 84 5.81 -5.43 1.17
C LEU A 84 5.60 -3.93 1.40
N TYR A 85 6.61 -3.09 1.16
CA TYR A 85 6.46 -1.64 1.24
C TYR A 85 5.41 -1.11 0.27
N ILE A 86 5.47 -1.54 -1.00
CA ILE A 86 4.52 -1.09 -2.02
C ILE A 86 3.11 -1.61 -1.69
N ALA A 87 2.99 -2.86 -1.23
CA ALA A 87 1.73 -3.43 -0.78
C ALA A 87 1.14 -2.64 0.41
N GLY A 88 1.96 -2.32 1.41
CA GLY A 88 1.56 -1.48 2.55
C GLY A 88 0.99 -0.15 2.08
N ARG A 89 1.68 0.56 1.19
CA ARG A 89 1.18 1.82 0.63
C ARG A 89 -0.11 1.67 -0.18
N ALA A 90 -0.27 0.58 -0.91
CA ALA A 90 -1.49 0.31 -1.66
C ALA A 90 -2.67 0.04 -0.72
N TYR A 91 -2.46 -0.75 0.35
CA TYR A 91 -3.49 -1.04 1.35
C TYR A 91 -3.83 0.15 2.24
N ASP A 92 -2.88 1.03 2.53
CA ASP A 92 -3.13 2.29 3.23
C ASP A 92 -4.19 3.12 2.48
N GLN A 93 -4.04 3.25 1.17
CA GLN A 93 -4.99 3.97 0.32
C GLN A 93 -6.30 3.21 0.10
N LEU A 94 -6.29 1.87 0.12
CA LEU A 94 -7.48 1.03 0.09
C LEU A 94 -8.20 0.97 1.45
N GLY A 95 -7.58 1.46 2.51
CA GLY A 95 -8.16 1.51 3.86
C GLY A 95 -9.48 2.27 3.92
N GLU A 96 -9.64 3.31 3.11
CA GLU A 96 -10.89 4.07 3.00
C GLU A 96 -12.09 3.23 2.54
N ILE A 97 -11.86 2.11 1.85
CA ILE A 97 -12.92 1.18 1.41
C ILE A 97 -13.12 -0.03 2.32
N GLY A 98 -12.57 0.00 3.55
CA GLY A 98 -12.83 -1.00 4.58
C GLY A 98 -11.76 -2.06 4.80
N LEU A 99 -10.56 -1.90 4.21
CA LEU A 99 -9.40 -2.77 4.45
C LEU A 99 -8.53 -2.19 5.61
N TRP A 100 -9.17 -1.97 6.74
CA TRP A 100 -8.63 -1.31 7.93
C TRP A 100 -7.34 -1.95 8.42
N ASN A 101 -6.31 -1.13 8.64
CA ASN A 101 -5.04 -1.49 9.30
C ASN A 101 -4.22 -2.60 8.62
N LEU A 102 -4.62 -3.10 7.45
CA LEU A 102 -3.87 -4.13 6.76
C LEU A 102 -2.47 -3.64 6.36
N HIS A 103 -2.33 -2.37 6.02
CA HIS A 103 -1.06 -1.71 5.71
C HIS A 103 -0.04 -1.79 6.84
N GLU A 104 -0.47 -1.75 8.10
CA GLU A 104 0.41 -1.86 9.26
C GLU A 104 1.18 -3.19 9.26
N PHE A 105 0.49 -4.30 8.98
CA PHE A 105 1.12 -5.63 8.89
C PHE A 105 2.17 -5.70 7.79
N TYR A 106 1.91 -5.06 6.65
CA TYR A 106 2.85 -5.01 5.54
C TYR A 106 4.09 -4.19 5.87
N TYR A 107 3.96 -3.05 6.55
CA TYR A 107 5.09 -2.24 7.00
C TYR A 107 5.93 -2.96 8.03
N LEU A 108 5.31 -3.63 9.01
CA LEU A 108 6.03 -4.43 10.00
C LEU A 108 6.78 -5.60 9.36
N ALA A 109 6.12 -6.36 8.49
CA ALA A 109 6.75 -7.45 7.75
C ALA A 109 7.91 -6.96 6.87
N CYS A 110 7.79 -5.79 6.25
CA CYS A 110 8.85 -5.17 5.47
C CYS A 110 10.12 -4.92 6.31
N ILE A 111 9.97 -4.36 7.51
CA ILE A 111 11.10 -4.11 8.43
C ILE A 111 11.78 -5.44 8.81
N ASP A 112 10.98 -6.49 9.01
CA ASP A 112 11.49 -7.81 9.39
C ASP A 112 12.27 -8.50 8.28
N LYS A 113 11.88 -8.30 7.01
CA LYS A 113 12.51 -8.97 5.86
C LYS A 113 13.86 -8.38 5.46
N ALA A 114 14.10 -7.11 5.70
CA ALA A 114 15.36 -6.46 5.35
C ALA A 114 15.74 -5.39 6.39
N PRO A 115 16.02 -5.77 7.65
CA PRO A 115 16.37 -4.82 8.70
C PRO A 115 17.64 -4.04 8.33
N HIS A 116 17.76 -2.84 8.86
CA HIS A 116 18.89 -1.93 8.66
C HIS A 116 19.13 -1.51 7.20
N THR A 117 18.07 -1.52 6.37
CA THR A 117 18.12 -1.07 4.97
C THR A 117 17.34 0.23 4.76
N ALA A 118 17.58 0.89 3.63
CA ALA A 118 16.79 2.05 3.21
C ALA A 118 15.30 1.73 3.01
N THR A 119 14.98 0.49 2.62
CA THR A 119 13.59 0.05 2.47
C THR A 119 12.92 -0.13 3.83
N ALA A 120 13.60 -0.76 4.81
CA ALA A 120 13.11 -0.87 6.18
C ALA A 120 12.88 0.52 6.82
N GLU A 121 13.78 1.49 6.58
CA GLU A 121 13.59 2.86 7.04
C GLU A 121 12.32 3.49 6.46
N LYS A 122 12.03 3.29 5.17
CA LYS A 122 10.79 3.78 4.55
C LYS A 122 9.57 3.13 5.19
N CYS A 123 9.60 1.81 5.41
CA CYS A 123 8.51 1.08 6.07
C CYS A 123 8.27 1.59 7.50
N TYR A 124 9.33 1.81 8.27
CA TYR A 124 9.23 2.40 9.60
C TYR A 124 8.58 3.79 9.57
N ARG A 125 9.02 4.66 8.67
CA ARG A 125 8.45 6.02 8.55
C ARG A 125 6.96 6.00 8.25
N SER A 126 6.53 5.14 7.30
CA SER A 126 5.10 4.99 6.98
C SER A 126 4.31 4.42 8.15
N TYR A 127 4.85 3.44 8.88
CA TYR A 127 4.23 2.89 10.08
C TYR A 127 4.13 3.92 11.21
N ASP A 128 5.20 4.66 11.49
CA ASP A 128 5.24 5.72 12.50
C ASP A 128 4.23 6.83 12.20
N GLU A 129 4.10 7.23 10.93
CA GLU A 129 3.09 8.19 10.47
C GLU A 129 1.67 7.68 10.72
N THR A 130 1.37 6.43 10.35
CA THR A 130 0.07 5.80 10.60
C THR A 130 -0.26 5.78 12.09
N MET A 131 0.67 5.32 12.93
CA MET A 131 0.49 5.27 14.38
C MET A 131 0.29 6.67 14.96
N THR A 132 1.08 7.64 14.53
CA THR A 132 0.98 9.03 14.99
C THR A 132 -0.37 9.64 14.62
N LEU A 133 -0.86 9.42 13.40
CA LEU A 133 -2.18 9.88 12.95
C LEU A 133 -3.32 9.21 13.74
N GLY A 134 -3.22 7.90 14.00
CA GLY A 134 -4.23 7.16 14.77
C GLY A 134 -4.37 7.64 16.22
N TYR A 135 -3.33 8.22 16.80
CA TYR A 135 -3.34 8.81 18.15
C TYR A 135 -3.39 10.33 18.15
N SER A 136 -3.69 10.95 17.01
CA SER A 136 -3.86 12.39 16.90
C SER A 136 -5.29 12.82 17.14
N GLY A 137 -5.49 13.92 17.87
CA GLY A 137 -6.79 14.51 18.13
C GLY A 137 -6.71 16.02 18.28
N SER A 138 -7.82 16.66 18.62
CA SER A 138 -7.92 18.12 18.78
C SER A 138 -6.94 18.70 19.82
N SER A 139 -6.46 17.86 20.78
CA SER A 139 -5.54 18.26 21.84
C SER A 139 -4.07 17.89 21.52
N GLY A 140 -3.77 17.43 20.30
CA GLY A 140 -2.44 17.00 19.86
C GLY A 140 -2.28 15.48 19.76
N VAL A 141 -1.03 15.02 19.73
CA VAL A 141 -0.69 13.59 19.60
C VAL A 141 -0.46 13.00 21.00
N HIS A 142 -1.21 11.96 21.34
CA HIS A 142 -1.16 11.29 22.65
C HIS A 142 -0.84 9.78 22.49
N LEU A 143 0.41 9.49 22.11
CA LEU A 143 0.88 8.10 22.01
C LEU A 143 1.01 7.47 23.41
N PRO A 144 0.38 6.31 23.67
CA PRO A 144 0.62 5.50 24.87
C PRO A 144 2.11 5.14 25.04
N LYS A 145 2.54 4.93 26.29
CA LYS A 145 3.94 4.59 26.58
C LYS A 145 4.39 3.33 25.84
N SER A 146 3.57 2.29 25.84
CA SER A 146 3.85 1.04 25.10
C SER A 146 4.08 1.26 23.61
N VAL A 147 3.25 2.09 22.98
CA VAL A 147 3.39 2.43 21.55
C VAL A 147 4.69 3.17 21.28
N LYS A 148 5.08 4.11 22.15
CA LYS A 148 6.37 4.82 22.04
C LYS A 148 7.57 3.86 22.15
N GLU A 149 7.51 2.89 23.07
CA GLU A 149 8.55 1.88 23.27
C GLU A 149 8.64 0.95 22.05
N ASP A 150 7.51 0.54 21.49
CA ASP A 150 7.46 -0.28 20.27
C ASP A 150 8.02 0.47 19.05
N LEU A 151 7.63 1.73 18.85
CA LEU A 151 8.17 2.58 17.79
C LEU A 151 9.69 2.78 17.93
N ALA A 152 10.20 2.98 19.15
CA ALA A 152 11.63 3.12 19.38
C ALA A 152 12.40 1.84 19.00
N ARG A 153 11.90 0.66 19.38
CA ARG A 153 12.48 -0.64 19.04
C ARG A 153 12.45 -0.90 17.53
N LEU A 154 11.32 -0.60 16.87
CA LEU A 154 11.18 -0.74 15.41
C LEU A 154 12.11 0.21 14.67
N LYS A 155 12.27 1.44 15.17
CA LYS A 155 13.22 2.42 14.62
C LYS A 155 14.64 1.88 14.62
N GLU A 156 15.10 1.36 15.75
CA GLU A 156 16.44 0.76 15.87
C GLU A 156 16.65 -0.35 14.85
N LYS A 157 15.65 -1.24 14.68
CA LYS A 157 15.69 -2.33 13.71
C LYS A 157 15.67 -1.85 12.25
N ALA A 158 14.95 -0.79 11.97
CA ALA A 158 14.76 -0.30 10.59
C ALA A 158 15.92 0.58 10.10
N MET A 159 16.49 1.42 10.97
CA MET A 159 17.49 2.40 10.54
C MET A 159 18.76 1.73 10.01
N PRO A 160 19.30 2.20 8.86
CA PRO A 160 20.57 1.73 8.34
C PRO A 160 21.68 1.91 9.37
N THR A 161 22.46 0.85 9.58
CA THR A 161 23.66 0.96 10.42
C THR A 161 24.65 1.92 9.75
N LYS A 162 25.08 2.96 10.47
CA LYS A 162 26.17 3.82 9.97
C LYS A 162 27.37 2.93 9.76
N LYS A 163 27.82 2.81 8.50
CA LYS A 163 29.15 2.23 8.26
C LYS A 163 30.18 3.08 9.00
N PRO A 164 31.08 2.46 9.77
CA PRO A 164 32.17 3.15 10.42
C PRO A 164 33.08 3.88 9.44
#